data_f4d944427a1bb6de4a2d2a663551a064
#
_entry.id   f4d944427a1bb6de4a2d2a663551a064
#
_cell.length_a   1.000
_cell.length_b   1.000
_cell.length_c   1.000
_cell.angle_alpha   90.00
_cell.angle_beta   90.00
_cell.angle_gamma   90.00
#
_symmetry.space_group_name_H-M   'P 1'
#
loop_
_entity.id
_entity.type
_entity.pdbx_description
1 polymer ?
#
loop_
_entity_poly.entity_id
_entity_poly.type
_entity_poly.pdbx_seq_one_letter_code
_entity_poly.pdbx_strand_id
1 'polypeptide(L)'
;MLIAINLAVPGPVAHAAGNQVDVAAARIAGNEARTRFVADLSTPVSYSVYVIGDPYRVVVDMAGASFSMPPSAGEAGKGLISGFRFGQVAPGKSRIVIDTTGPVLIEKSFVLNAENGQPARMVIDLVQTDERTYARVKATEQPVQHKKAQAETEAGTPRIEPTAAAASIPASMADLL
;
A
#
# COMPACT_ATOMS: atom_id res chain seq x y z
N MET A 1 -40.87 49.40 22.20
CA MET A 1 -39.64 48.66 22.51
C MET A 1 -39.65 47.42 21.63
N LEU A 2 -39.01 47.52 20.46
CA LEU A 2 -38.97 46.42 19.47
C LEU A 2 -37.71 45.63 19.71
N ILE A 3 -37.87 44.33 20.04
CA ILE A 3 -36.76 43.38 20.20
C ILE A 3 -36.52 42.75 18.82
N ALA A 4 -35.38 43.06 18.19
CA ALA A 4 -34.96 42.43 16.95
C ALA A 4 -34.28 41.09 17.30
N ILE A 5 -34.93 39.97 16.88
CA ILE A 5 -34.38 38.62 16.98
C ILE A 5 -33.46 38.44 15.77
N ASN A 6 -32.14 38.39 16.04
CA ASN A 6 -31.11 38.10 15.05
C ASN A 6 -31.04 36.61 14.81
N LEU A 7 -31.58 36.13 13.69
CA LEU A 7 -31.51 34.71 13.29
C LEU A 7 -30.16 34.47 12.62
N ALA A 8 -29.20 33.91 13.35
CA ALA A 8 -27.93 33.48 12.77
C ALA A 8 -28.16 32.29 11.87
N VAL A 9 -27.98 32.43 10.56
CA VAL A 9 -28.00 31.37 9.57
C VAL A 9 -26.65 30.63 9.68
N PRO A 10 -26.64 29.31 9.98
CA PRO A 10 -25.39 28.55 9.96
C PRO A 10 -24.87 28.53 8.52
N GLY A 11 -23.64 29.02 8.33
CA GLY A 11 -22.94 28.98 7.03
C GLY A 11 -22.63 27.55 6.60
N PRO A 12 -22.41 27.29 5.30
CA PRO A 12 -22.08 25.98 4.78
C PRO A 12 -20.74 25.52 5.42
N VAL A 13 -20.78 24.38 6.11
CA VAL A 13 -19.55 23.70 6.55
C VAL A 13 -18.81 23.20 5.30
N ALA A 14 -17.74 23.90 4.93
CA ALA A 14 -16.83 23.44 3.90
C ALA A 14 -16.21 22.11 4.38
N HIS A 15 -16.70 21.01 3.82
CA HIS A 15 -16.00 19.74 3.93
C HIS A 15 -14.68 19.92 3.20
N ALA A 16 -13.57 19.89 3.93
CA ALA A 16 -12.25 19.83 3.32
C ALA A 16 -12.25 18.59 2.42
N ALA A 17 -12.20 18.82 1.12
CA ALA A 17 -11.95 17.77 0.13
C ALA A 17 -10.51 17.26 0.36
N GLY A 18 -10.33 16.36 1.33
CA GLY A 18 -9.11 15.59 1.45
C GLY A 18 -8.90 14.90 0.10
N ASN A 19 -7.68 14.94 -0.43
CA ASN A 19 -7.33 14.34 -1.71
C ASN A 19 -7.85 12.90 -1.74
N GLN A 20 -9.03 12.71 -2.32
CA GLN A 20 -9.67 11.42 -2.49
C GLN A 20 -8.85 10.65 -3.53
N VAL A 21 -8.34 9.49 -3.15
CA VAL A 21 -7.60 8.62 -4.06
C VAL A 21 -8.61 7.90 -4.95
N ASP A 22 -8.42 7.93 -6.26
CA ASP A 22 -9.23 7.13 -7.17
C ASP A 22 -8.52 5.83 -7.55
N VAL A 23 -9.26 4.72 -7.49
CA VAL A 23 -8.84 3.40 -7.96
C VAL A 23 -9.43 3.20 -9.35
N ALA A 24 -8.63 3.43 -10.38
CA ALA A 24 -9.08 3.48 -11.77
C ALA A 24 -9.13 2.11 -12.45
N ALA A 25 -8.29 1.17 -12.04
CA ALA A 25 -8.25 -0.17 -12.60
C ALA A 25 -7.69 -1.16 -11.58
N ALA A 26 -8.01 -2.45 -11.77
CA ALA A 26 -7.36 -3.54 -11.07
C ALA A 26 -7.12 -4.71 -12.05
N ARG A 27 -6.05 -5.46 -11.80
CA ARG A 27 -5.68 -6.61 -12.62
C ARG A 27 -5.04 -7.71 -11.79
N ILE A 28 -5.20 -8.93 -12.25
CA ILE A 28 -4.68 -10.14 -11.62
C ILE A 28 -3.70 -10.80 -12.58
N ALA A 29 -2.53 -11.19 -12.07
CA ALA A 29 -1.49 -11.89 -12.83
C ALA A 29 -0.92 -13.05 -12.00
N GLY A 30 -0.42 -14.10 -12.65
CA GLY A 30 0.20 -15.24 -11.99
C GLY A 30 -0.55 -16.54 -12.21
N ASN A 31 -0.39 -17.47 -11.28
CA ASN A 31 -0.92 -18.84 -11.33
C ASN A 31 -1.34 -19.33 -9.93
N GLU A 32 -1.67 -20.62 -9.81
CA GLU A 32 -2.14 -21.24 -8.55
C GLU A 32 -1.09 -21.30 -7.43
N ALA A 33 0.20 -21.19 -7.74
CA ALA A 33 1.24 -21.15 -6.72
C ALA A 33 1.48 -19.74 -6.18
N ARG A 34 1.41 -18.73 -7.09
CA ARG A 34 1.63 -17.32 -6.77
C ARG A 34 0.76 -16.43 -7.66
N THR A 35 0.01 -15.54 -7.04
CA THR A 35 -0.85 -14.60 -7.75
C THR A 35 -0.60 -13.18 -7.24
N ARG A 36 -0.49 -12.24 -8.17
CA ARG A 36 -0.33 -10.80 -7.90
C ARG A 36 -1.62 -10.07 -8.23
N PHE A 37 -2.11 -9.33 -7.28
CA PHE A 37 -3.16 -8.34 -7.46
C PHE A 37 -2.52 -6.94 -7.57
N VAL A 38 -2.93 -6.17 -8.57
CA VAL A 38 -2.45 -4.80 -8.80
C VAL A 38 -3.65 -3.88 -8.97
N ALA A 39 -3.71 -2.81 -8.18
CA ALA A 39 -4.67 -1.73 -8.36
C ALA A 39 -3.96 -0.44 -8.77
N ASP A 40 -4.45 0.21 -9.83
CA ASP A 40 -3.94 1.50 -10.31
C ASP A 40 -4.63 2.63 -9.54
N LEU A 41 -3.84 3.51 -8.96
CA LEU A 41 -4.27 4.58 -8.07
C LEU A 41 -3.92 5.94 -8.66
N SER A 42 -4.78 6.95 -8.45
CA SER A 42 -4.45 8.33 -8.83
C SER A 42 -3.25 8.87 -8.04
N THR A 43 -3.13 8.52 -6.77
CA THR A 43 -2.00 8.85 -5.89
C THR A 43 -1.79 7.75 -4.87
N PRO A 44 -0.61 7.64 -4.25
CA PRO A 44 -0.38 6.68 -3.17
C PRO A 44 -1.37 6.86 -2.01
N VAL A 45 -1.84 5.74 -1.46
CA VAL A 45 -2.84 5.67 -0.37
C VAL A 45 -2.30 4.92 0.83
N SER A 46 -2.74 5.30 2.03
CA SER A 46 -2.55 4.47 3.22
C SER A 46 -3.59 3.37 3.24
N TYR A 47 -3.16 2.15 3.48
CA TYR A 47 -4.02 0.98 3.50
C TYR A 47 -3.58 -0.03 4.56
N SER A 48 -4.47 -0.91 4.91
CA SER A 48 -4.18 -2.13 5.66
C SER A 48 -4.64 -3.34 4.86
N VAL A 49 -3.88 -4.44 4.95
CA VAL A 49 -4.20 -5.68 4.28
C VAL A 49 -4.10 -6.83 5.27
N TYR A 50 -5.05 -7.76 5.23
CA TYR A 50 -5.11 -8.93 6.10
C TYR A 50 -5.92 -10.04 5.47
N VAL A 51 -5.76 -11.28 5.99
CA VAL A 51 -6.50 -12.46 5.55
C VAL A 51 -7.64 -12.78 6.51
N ILE A 52 -8.76 -13.25 5.97
CA ILE A 52 -9.88 -13.80 6.74
C ILE A 52 -10.28 -15.17 6.18
N GLY A 53 -10.72 -16.09 7.06
CA GLY A 53 -11.25 -17.40 6.66
C GLY A 53 -12.77 -17.47 6.68
N ASP A 54 -13.29 -18.56 6.16
CA ASP A 54 -14.71 -18.94 6.16
C ASP A 54 -15.66 -17.92 5.48
N PRO A 55 -15.53 -17.71 4.18
CA PRO A 55 -14.56 -18.28 3.22
C PRO A 55 -13.24 -17.51 3.20
N TYR A 56 -12.19 -18.10 2.58
CA TYR A 56 -10.88 -17.47 2.44
C TYR A 56 -10.93 -16.20 1.61
N ARG A 57 -10.44 -15.10 2.19
CA ARG A 57 -10.39 -13.77 1.55
C ARG A 57 -9.17 -12.99 1.99
N VAL A 58 -8.74 -12.11 1.12
CA VAL A 58 -7.83 -11.02 1.47
C VAL A 58 -8.64 -9.73 1.48
N VAL A 59 -8.53 -8.97 2.56
CA VAL A 59 -9.24 -7.72 2.74
C VAL A 59 -8.24 -6.58 2.71
N VAL A 60 -8.54 -5.55 1.93
CA VAL A 60 -7.76 -4.32 1.82
C VAL A 60 -8.65 -3.16 2.23
N ASP A 61 -8.30 -2.52 3.33
CA ASP A 61 -8.98 -1.31 3.82
C ASP A 61 -8.15 -0.07 3.46
N MET A 62 -8.79 0.90 2.82
CA MET A 62 -8.16 2.15 2.36
C MET A 62 -8.88 3.36 2.96
N ALA A 63 -8.12 4.38 3.33
CA ALA A 63 -8.68 5.66 3.77
C ALA A 63 -8.87 6.60 2.56
N GLY A 64 -10.08 7.16 2.44
CA GLY A 64 -10.36 8.20 1.45
C GLY A 64 -10.22 7.77 -0.01
N ALA A 65 -10.49 6.51 -0.35
CA ALA A 65 -10.46 6.03 -1.72
C ALA A 65 -11.87 6.00 -2.34
N SER A 66 -11.94 6.27 -3.65
CA SER A 66 -13.09 6.05 -4.53
C SER A 66 -12.73 5.04 -5.62
N PHE A 67 -13.72 4.55 -6.34
CA PHE A 67 -13.53 3.59 -7.41
C PHE A 67 -14.20 4.09 -8.68
N SER A 68 -13.43 4.22 -9.76
CA SER A 68 -13.94 4.53 -11.10
C SER A 68 -13.97 3.29 -12.01
N MET A 69 -13.58 2.13 -11.47
CA MET A 69 -13.67 0.84 -12.16
C MET A 69 -15.13 0.44 -12.42
N PRO A 70 -15.41 -0.25 -13.55
CA PRO A 70 -16.74 -0.83 -13.77
C PRO A 70 -17.02 -1.93 -12.71
N PRO A 71 -18.29 -2.11 -12.28
CA PRO A 71 -18.67 -3.13 -11.29
C PRO A 71 -18.20 -4.55 -11.64
N SER A 72 -18.13 -4.88 -12.92
CA SER A 72 -17.67 -6.17 -13.44
C SER A 72 -16.16 -6.41 -13.39
N ALA A 73 -15.36 -5.40 -13.02
CA ALA A 73 -13.90 -5.50 -13.00
C ALA A 73 -13.37 -6.67 -12.15
N GLY A 74 -14.12 -7.07 -11.12
CA GLY A 74 -13.75 -8.14 -10.20
C GLY A 74 -14.32 -9.52 -10.50
N GLU A 75 -15.07 -9.70 -11.57
CA GLU A 75 -15.75 -10.97 -11.88
C GLU A 75 -14.81 -12.05 -12.44
N ALA A 76 -13.73 -11.65 -13.11
CA ALA A 76 -12.76 -12.56 -13.69
C ALA A 76 -11.63 -12.86 -12.70
N GLY A 77 -11.58 -14.10 -12.21
CA GLY A 77 -10.50 -14.60 -11.37
C GLY A 77 -9.30 -15.12 -12.16
N LYS A 78 -8.17 -15.30 -11.50
CA LYS A 78 -6.97 -15.95 -12.02
C LYS A 78 -6.12 -16.52 -10.90
N GLY A 79 -5.60 -17.73 -11.07
CA GLY A 79 -4.72 -18.39 -10.12
C GLY A 79 -5.37 -18.57 -8.75
N LEU A 80 -4.78 -18.00 -7.72
CA LEU A 80 -5.29 -18.05 -6.33
C LEU A 80 -6.50 -17.14 -6.07
N ILE A 81 -6.84 -16.23 -6.97
CA ILE A 81 -7.95 -15.29 -6.83
C ILE A 81 -9.10 -15.74 -7.69
N SER A 82 -10.26 -16.00 -7.09
CA SER A 82 -11.49 -16.34 -7.79
C SER A 82 -12.26 -15.11 -8.29
N GLY A 83 -12.08 -13.98 -7.62
CA GLY A 83 -12.69 -12.70 -7.98
C GLY A 83 -12.41 -11.66 -6.89
N PHE A 84 -12.90 -10.43 -7.09
CA PHE A 84 -12.84 -9.41 -6.04
C PHE A 84 -14.03 -8.45 -6.12
N ARG A 85 -14.33 -7.85 -4.99
CA ARG A 85 -15.39 -6.84 -4.83
C ARG A 85 -14.80 -5.60 -4.19
N PHE A 86 -15.37 -4.46 -4.48
CA PHE A 86 -14.89 -3.19 -3.96
C PHE A 86 -16.03 -2.22 -3.71
N GLY A 87 -15.82 -1.28 -2.83
CA GLY A 87 -16.79 -0.24 -2.51
C GLY A 87 -16.44 0.53 -1.26
N GLN A 88 -17.25 1.55 -0.99
CA GLN A 88 -17.18 2.30 0.23
C GLN A 88 -17.96 1.55 1.34
N VAL A 89 -17.31 1.31 2.49
CA VAL A 89 -17.90 0.59 3.63
C VAL A 89 -18.36 1.54 4.75
N ALA A 90 -17.82 2.76 4.78
CA ALA A 90 -18.21 3.84 5.68
C ALA A 90 -17.71 5.18 5.11
N PRO A 91 -18.18 6.33 5.58
CA PRO A 91 -17.65 7.63 5.18
C PRO A 91 -16.13 7.68 5.34
N GLY A 92 -15.41 7.95 4.24
CA GLY A 92 -13.96 8.00 4.19
C GLY A 92 -13.24 6.65 4.33
N LYS A 93 -13.96 5.51 4.31
CA LYS A 93 -13.38 4.17 4.35
C LYS A 93 -13.86 3.34 3.16
N SER A 94 -12.93 2.85 2.39
CA SER A 94 -13.17 2.02 1.22
C SER A 94 -12.47 0.68 1.37
N ARG A 95 -13.03 -0.35 0.75
CA ARG A 95 -12.58 -1.73 0.90
C ARG A 95 -12.55 -2.43 -0.43
N ILE A 96 -11.50 -3.23 -0.64
CA ILE A 96 -11.46 -4.29 -1.63
C ILE A 96 -11.46 -5.62 -0.89
N VAL A 97 -12.34 -6.54 -1.30
CA VAL A 97 -12.38 -7.91 -0.79
C VAL A 97 -12.03 -8.83 -1.94
N ILE A 98 -10.91 -9.51 -1.82
CA ILE A 98 -10.38 -10.46 -2.80
C ILE A 98 -10.77 -11.86 -2.33
N ASP A 99 -11.64 -12.53 -3.08
CA ASP A 99 -12.04 -13.90 -2.81
C ASP A 99 -10.97 -14.86 -3.35
N THR A 100 -10.53 -15.83 -2.54
CA THR A 100 -9.46 -16.76 -2.91
C THR A 100 -9.96 -18.20 -3.06
N THR A 101 -9.30 -18.99 -3.89
CA THR A 101 -9.65 -20.38 -4.17
C THR A 101 -9.33 -21.34 -3.02
N GLY A 102 -8.55 -20.89 -2.05
CA GLY A 102 -8.12 -21.64 -0.86
C GLY A 102 -7.31 -20.76 0.08
N PRO A 103 -6.64 -21.36 1.07
CA PRO A 103 -5.81 -20.64 2.02
C PRO A 103 -4.60 -20.02 1.32
N VAL A 104 -4.38 -18.72 1.56
CA VAL A 104 -3.26 -17.93 1.01
C VAL A 104 -2.58 -17.15 2.09
N LEU A 105 -1.30 -16.80 1.87
CA LEU A 105 -0.56 -15.82 2.66
C LEU A 105 -0.26 -14.59 1.79
N ILE A 106 -0.19 -13.44 2.45
CA ILE A 106 0.29 -12.20 1.86
C ILE A 106 1.82 -12.23 1.94
N GLU A 107 2.48 -12.53 0.83
CA GLU A 107 3.94 -12.57 0.79
C GLU A 107 4.54 -11.17 0.80
N LYS A 108 3.94 -10.26 0.02
CA LYS A 108 4.34 -8.84 -0.06
C LYS A 108 3.13 -7.97 -0.31
N SER A 109 3.15 -6.78 0.26
CA SER A 109 2.23 -5.73 -0.15
C SER A 109 2.94 -4.37 -0.06
N PHE A 110 2.79 -3.55 -1.11
CA PHE A 110 3.46 -2.25 -1.19
C PHE A 110 2.74 -1.34 -2.19
N VAL A 111 3.05 -0.04 -2.12
CA VAL A 111 2.60 0.95 -3.10
C VAL A 111 3.82 1.48 -3.85
N LEU A 112 3.74 1.44 -5.18
CA LEU A 112 4.65 2.14 -6.08
C LEU A 112 4.11 3.53 -6.34
N ASN A 113 4.98 4.53 -6.31
CA ASN A 113 4.63 5.89 -6.68
C ASN A 113 4.38 6.01 -8.19
N ALA A 114 3.64 7.04 -8.59
CA ALA A 114 3.52 7.40 -10.00
C ALA A 114 4.88 7.80 -10.54
N GLU A 115 5.32 7.15 -11.60
CA GLU A 115 6.62 7.38 -12.22
C GLU A 115 6.58 7.09 -13.72
N ASN A 116 7.37 7.84 -14.52
CA ASN A 116 7.50 7.62 -15.96
C ASN A 116 6.17 7.54 -16.72
N GLY A 117 5.18 8.35 -16.34
CA GLY A 117 3.84 8.34 -16.94
C GLY A 117 2.96 7.17 -16.53
N GLN A 118 3.42 6.31 -15.62
CA GLN A 118 2.61 5.25 -15.02
C GLN A 118 1.91 5.76 -13.74
N PRO A 119 0.66 5.36 -13.49
CA PRO A 119 -0.05 5.70 -12.25
C PRO A 119 0.63 5.08 -11.03
N ALA A 120 0.32 5.60 -9.86
CA ALA A 120 0.66 4.91 -8.61
C ALA A 120 -0.03 3.53 -8.59
N ARG A 121 0.59 2.53 -7.97
CA ARG A 121 0.07 1.15 -7.97
C ARG A 121 0.19 0.51 -6.61
N MET A 122 -0.90 -0.02 -6.12
CA MET A 122 -0.90 -0.94 -4.99
C MET A 122 -0.67 -2.35 -5.51
N VAL A 123 0.29 -3.06 -4.97
CA VAL A 123 0.65 -4.43 -5.34
C VAL A 123 0.52 -5.34 -4.13
N ILE A 124 -0.15 -6.47 -4.31
CA ILE A 124 -0.30 -7.50 -3.28
C ILE A 124 0.07 -8.85 -3.92
N ASP A 125 1.09 -9.48 -3.39
CA ASP A 125 1.55 -10.81 -3.79
C ASP A 125 1.00 -11.86 -2.83
N LEU A 126 0.26 -12.80 -3.38
CA LEU A 126 -0.33 -13.93 -2.67
C LEU A 126 0.39 -15.22 -3.05
N VAL A 127 0.63 -16.06 -2.05
CA VAL A 127 1.17 -17.42 -2.22
C VAL A 127 0.22 -18.44 -1.63
N GLN A 128 0.13 -19.59 -2.28
CA GLN A 128 -0.63 -20.71 -1.74
C GLN A 128 -0.01 -21.20 -0.43
N THR A 129 -0.84 -21.61 0.50
CA THR A 129 -0.40 -22.20 1.76
C THR A 129 -1.29 -23.38 2.15
N ASP A 130 -0.89 -24.09 3.20
CA ASP A 130 -1.71 -25.12 3.82
C ASP A 130 -2.56 -24.55 4.98
N GLU A 131 -3.61 -25.27 5.35
CA GLU A 131 -4.56 -24.91 6.39
C GLU A 131 -3.90 -24.62 7.75
N ARG A 132 -2.90 -25.41 8.12
CA ARG A 132 -2.22 -25.27 9.43
C ARG A 132 -1.40 -24.00 9.49
N THR A 133 -0.66 -23.72 8.41
CA THR A 133 0.14 -22.51 8.28
C THR A 133 -0.76 -21.28 8.25
N TYR A 134 -1.86 -21.34 7.49
CA TYR A 134 -2.88 -20.29 7.44
C TYR A 134 -3.44 -19.99 8.83
N ALA A 135 -3.90 -21.01 9.57
CA ALA A 135 -4.47 -20.86 10.89
C ALA A 135 -3.47 -20.24 11.89
N ARG A 136 -2.21 -20.62 11.80
CA ARG A 136 -1.14 -20.07 12.64
C ARG A 136 -0.91 -18.59 12.36
N VAL A 137 -0.79 -18.22 11.09
CA VAL A 137 -0.58 -16.83 10.69
C VAL A 137 -1.77 -15.97 11.07
N LYS A 138 -3.01 -16.43 10.77
CA LYS A 138 -4.25 -15.74 11.16
C LYS A 138 -4.34 -15.46 12.67
N ALA A 139 -3.88 -16.39 13.51
CA ALA A 139 -3.86 -16.22 14.97
C ALA A 139 -2.84 -15.17 15.45
N THR A 140 -1.80 -14.90 14.64
CA THR A 140 -0.70 -14.00 14.98
C THR A 140 -0.80 -12.65 14.25
N GLU A 141 -1.48 -12.59 13.11
CA GLU A 141 -1.56 -11.40 12.26
C GLU A 141 -2.51 -10.35 12.83
N GLN A 142 -1.92 -9.24 13.26
CA GLN A 142 -2.61 -7.96 13.24
C GLN A 142 -2.56 -7.39 11.80
N PRO A 143 -3.58 -6.61 11.37
CA PRO A 143 -3.60 -6.01 10.03
C PRO A 143 -2.30 -5.27 9.76
N VAL A 144 -1.59 -5.65 8.69
CA VAL A 144 -0.37 -4.95 8.26
C VAL A 144 -0.78 -3.57 7.74
N GLN A 145 -0.39 -2.53 8.45
CA GLN A 145 -0.69 -1.15 8.08
C GLN A 145 0.45 -0.58 7.23
N HIS A 146 0.12 -0.18 6.02
CA HIS A 146 1.01 0.57 5.15
C HIS A 146 0.60 2.05 5.19
N LYS A 147 1.38 2.85 5.93
CA LYS A 147 1.23 4.30 5.93
C LYS A 147 1.72 4.82 4.57
N LYS A 148 1.02 5.81 4.00
CA LYS A 148 1.43 6.51 2.77
C LYS A 148 2.93 6.78 2.83
N ALA A 149 3.71 6.20 1.90
CA ALA A 149 5.13 6.48 1.79
C ALA A 149 5.30 7.97 1.55
N GLN A 150 5.84 8.68 2.53
CA GLN A 150 6.46 9.96 2.29
C GLN A 150 7.66 9.64 1.39
N ALA A 151 7.78 10.36 0.29
CA ALA A 151 8.94 10.27 -0.57
C ALA A 151 10.20 10.45 0.31
N GLU A 152 10.86 9.35 0.66
CA GLU A 152 12.25 9.40 1.08
C GLU A 152 13.02 9.77 -0.18
N THR A 153 13.31 11.06 -0.28
CA THR A 153 14.40 11.55 -1.09
C THR A 153 15.66 10.92 -0.49
N GLU A 154 16.11 9.82 -1.05
CA GLU A 154 17.48 9.37 -0.87
C GLU A 154 18.42 10.36 -1.57
N ALA A 155 18.69 11.46 -0.88
CA ALA A 155 19.89 12.24 -1.04
C ALA A 155 20.83 11.90 0.12
N GLY A 156 21.34 10.69 0.09
CA GLY A 156 22.35 10.16 0.99
C GLY A 156 23.53 9.63 0.18
N THR A 157 24.20 10.53 -0.59
CA THR A 157 25.57 10.29 -1.00
C THR A 157 26.42 10.20 0.26
N PRO A 158 27.08 9.10 0.58
CA PRO A 158 28.06 9.09 1.64
C PRO A 158 29.22 9.98 1.19
N ARG A 159 29.29 11.17 1.76
CA ARG A 159 30.46 12.05 1.67
C ARG A 159 31.61 11.31 2.38
N ILE A 160 32.48 10.72 1.60
CA ILE A 160 33.77 10.24 2.08
C ILE A 160 34.59 11.51 2.38
N GLU A 161 34.68 11.87 3.63
CA GLU A 161 35.66 12.85 4.09
C GLU A 161 37.05 12.19 3.98
N PRO A 162 38.03 12.81 3.28
CA PRO A 162 39.40 12.35 3.38
C PRO A 162 39.95 12.80 4.74
N THR A 163 40.03 11.86 5.67
CA THR A 163 40.81 12.04 6.88
C THR A 163 42.29 12.16 6.47
N ALA A 164 42.79 13.38 6.50
CA ALA A 164 44.18 13.66 6.44
C ALA A 164 44.85 13.23 7.74
N ALA A 165 45.35 12.01 7.78
CA ALA A 165 46.32 11.57 8.77
C ALA A 165 47.71 11.68 8.14
N ALA A 166 48.36 12.78 8.42
CA ALA A 166 49.80 12.90 8.26
C ALA A 166 50.48 11.93 9.19
N ALA A 167 51.08 10.91 8.66
CA ALA A 167 52.05 10.08 9.39
C ALA A 167 53.39 10.15 8.63
N SER A 168 54.32 10.79 9.31
CA SER A 168 55.71 10.97 9.02
C SER A 168 56.41 9.65 8.65
N ILE A 169 57.07 9.65 7.53
CA ILE A 169 58.06 8.63 7.17
C ILE A 169 59.41 9.10 7.72
N PRO A 170 60.08 8.31 8.61
CA PRO A 170 61.47 8.62 8.94
C PRO A 170 62.36 8.16 7.78
N ALA A 171 63.10 9.12 7.24
CA ALA A 171 64.26 8.84 6.42
C ALA A 171 65.38 8.20 7.30
N SER A 172 65.77 7.02 6.99
CA SER A 172 67.15 6.53 7.17
C SER A 172 67.27 5.07 6.74
N MET A 173 67.90 4.84 5.66
CA MET A 173 69.08 3.96 5.55
C MET A 173 69.56 4.00 4.09
N ALA A 174 70.42 4.99 3.83
CA ALA A 174 71.51 4.81 2.90
C ALA A 174 72.61 4.08 3.68
N ASP A 175 73.00 2.97 3.23
CA ASP A 175 74.35 2.37 3.34
C ASP A 175 74.22 0.83 3.40
N LEU A 176 74.70 0.22 2.37
CA LEU A 176 75.58 -0.93 2.35
C LEU A 176 75.54 -1.62 0.97
N LEU A 177 76.67 -1.30 0.23
CA LEU A 177 77.27 -2.09 -0.85
C LEU A 177 76.54 -2.30 -2.14
#